data_80ed0127f43405b06f435799c114abdb
#
_entry.id   80ed0127f43405b06f435799c114abdb
#
_cell.length_a   1.000
_cell.length_b   1.000
_cell.length_c   1.000
_cell.angle_alpha   90.00
_cell.angle_beta   90.00
_cell.angle_gamma   90.00
#
_symmetry.space_group_name_H-M   'P 1'
#
loop_
_entity.id
_entity.type
_entity.pdbx_description
1 polymer ?
#
loop_
_entity_poly.entity_id
_entity_poly.type
_entity_poly.pdbx_seq_one_letter_code
_entity_poly.pdbx_strand_id
1 'polypeptide(L)'
;MILFIGQAYPKVFKDYEFQGTNFYRWFNRVGLSTDFIRANSHITAILTTYPGVNSKGTGDRLPTSIEVQENLPRLMNLIQNLQPQAIVPIGKFSMETLFQTQNINLENYVGQTFQIQPYQQLNHYYKVIPLPHPSGLSRWTYQKNHQELLNQALELIKERFID
;
A
#
# COMPACT_ATOMS: atom_id res chain seq x y z
N MET A 1 -9.52 0.21 -12.18
CA MET A 1 -9.05 1.07 -11.05
C MET A 1 -8.17 0.26 -10.12
N ILE A 2 -7.09 0.84 -9.58
CA ILE A 2 -6.21 0.21 -8.60
C ILE A 2 -6.47 0.80 -7.22
N LEU A 3 -6.44 -0.05 -6.19
CA LEU A 3 -6.60 0.36 -4.80
C LEU A 3 -5.25 0.30 -4.07
N PHE A 4 -4.73 1.43 -3.66
CA PHE A 4 -3.55 1.53 -2.80
C PHE A 4 -3.96 1.62 -1.33
N ILE A 5 -3.31 0.82 -0.47
CA ILE A 5 -3.63 0.76 0.96
C ILE A 5 -2.38 1.03 1.78
N GLY A 6 -2.32 2.19 2.41
CA GLY A 6 -1.29 2.57 3.38
C GLY A 6 -1.61 2.10 4.80
N GLN A 7 -0.73 2.44 5.74
CA GLN A 7 -0.88 2.08 7.14
C GLN A 7 -1.95 2.92 7.85
N ALA A 8 -1.81 4.24 7.81
CA ALA A 8 -2.66 5.20 8.51
C ALA A 8 -2.61 6.57 7.84
N TYR A 9 -3.60 7.39 8.11
CA TYR A 9 -3.60 8.78 7.66
C TYR A 9 -2.52 9.58 8.38
N PRO A 10 -1.90 10.58 7.71
CA PRO A 10 -0.87 11.43 8.30
C PRO A 10 -1.47 12.40 9.32
N LYS A 11 -0.62 12.93 10.20
CA LYS A 11 -0.99 13.98 11.16
C LYS A 11 -1.51 15.24 10.45
N VAL A 12 -0.88 15.60 9.35
CA VAL A 12 -1.24 16.77 8.55
C VAL A 12 -1.59 16.32 7.14
N PHE A 13 -2.80 16.61 6.71
CA PHE A 13 -3.22 16.37 5.33
C PHE A 13 -2.49 17.33 4.39
N LYS A 14 -2.04 16.79 3.28
CA LYS A 14 -1.48 17.53 2.15
C LYS A 14 -2.54 17.63 1.04
N ASP A 15 -2.20 18.27 -0.06
CA ASP A 15 -3.12 18.45 -1.19
C ASP A 15 -3.59 17.10 -1.78
N TYR A 16 -2.75 16.08 -1.67
CA TYR A 16 -3.07 14.70 -2.08
C TYR A 16 -2.21 13.69 -1.32
N GLU A 17 -2.65 12.45 -1.30
CA GLU A 17 -2.01 11.35 -0.60
C GLU A 17 -0.60 11.11 -1.13
N PHE A 18 0.33 10.76 -0.25
CA PHE A 18 1.75 10.52 -0.54
C PHE A 18 2.53 11.70 -1.15
N GLN A 19 1.95 12.91 -1.17
CA GLN A 19 2.68 14.11 -1.61
C GLN A 19 3.97 14.29 -0.83
N GLY A 20 5.08 14.55 -1.54
CA GLY A 20 6.40 14.76 -0.94
C GLY A 20 7.14 13.48 -0.53
N THR A 21 6.58 12.33 -0.84
CA THR A 21 7.26 11.02 -0.74
C THR A 21 7.81 10.58 -2.10
N ASN A 22 8.45 9.41 -2.14
CA ASN A 22 8.93 8.81 -3.39
C ASN A 22 7.82 8.16 -4.23
N PHE A 23 6.58 8.06 -3.73
CA PHE A 23 5.49 7.31 -4.37
C PHE A 23 5.30 7.70 -5.84
N TYR A 24 4.97 8.95 -6.12
CA TYR A 24 4.73 9.41 -7.49
C TYR A 24 6.00 9.42 -8.33
N ARG A 25 7.17 9.66 -7.73
CA ARG A 25 8.46 9.60 -8.41
C ARG A 25 8.73 8.19 -8.94
N TRP A 26 8.36 7.15 -8.20
CA TRP A 26 8.47 5.78 -8.66
C TRP A 26 7.62 5.51 -9.89
N PHE A 27 6.35 5.91 -9.87
CA PHE A 27 5.46 5.74 -11.02
C PHE A 27 5.88 6.57 -12.24
N ASN A 28 6.37 7.78 -12.03
CA ASN A 28 6.90 8.61 -13.12
C ASN A 28 8.06 7.92 -13.86
N ARG A 29 8.91 7.16 -13.16
CA ARG A 29 10.01 6.41 -13.79
C ARG A 29 9.54 5.31 -14.75
N VAL A 30 8.35 4.77 -14.53
CA VAL A 30 7.76 3.76 -15.42
C VAL A 30 6.73 4.36 -16.38
N GLY A 31 6.72 5.68 -16.52
CA GLY A 31 5.91 6.40 -17.51
C GLY A 31 4.47 6.69 -17.10
N LEU A 32 4.14 6.56 -15.81
CA LEU A 32 2.82 6.91 -15.27
C LEU A 32 2.90 8.24 -14.53
N SER A 33 2.23 9.27 -15.04
CA SER A 33 2.25 10.60 -14.43
C SER A 33 1.48 10.63 -13.10
N THR A 34 1.79 11.62 -12.27
CA THR A 34 1.07 11.86 -11.01
C THR A 34 -0.43 12.02 -11.24
N ASP A 35 -0.82 12.81 -12.24
CA ASP A 35 -2.23 13.05 -12.56
C ASP A 35 -2.92 11.77 -13.05
N PHE A 36 -2.23 10.97 -13.84
CA PHE A 36 -2.76 9.67 -14.28
C PHE A 36 -3.04 8.75 -13.09
N ILE A 37 -2.07 8.59 -12.17
CA ILE A 37 -2.26 7.76 -10.96
C ILE A 37 -3.43 8.27 -10.14
N ARG A 38 -3.52 9.58 -9.88
CA ARG A 38 -4.60 10.18 -9.09
C ARG A 38 -5.98 9.98 -9.74
N ALA A 39 -6.06 10.06 -11.05
CA ALA A 39 -7.33 9.90 -11.78
C ALA A 39 -7.78 8.42 -11.89
N ASN A 40 -6.87 7.45 -11.85
CA ASN A 40 -7.14 6.05 -12.14
C ASN A 40 -6.97 5.11 -10.94
N SER A 41 -6.72 5.65 -9.75
CA SER A 41 -6.60 4.87 -8.52
C SER A 41 -7.41 5.43 -7.38
N HIS A 42 -7.66 4.58 -6.38
CA HIS A 42 -8.14 5.00 -5.07
C HIS A 42 -7.06 4.75 -4.04
N ILE A 43 -6.74 5.76 -3.24
CA ILE A 43 -5.72 5.65 -2.18
C ILE A 43 -6.41 5.76 -0.83
N THR A 44 -6.18 4.79 0.03
CA THR A 44 -6.71 4.74 1.39
C THR A 44 -5.67 4.21 2.37
N ALA A 45 -6.05 4.04 3.61
CA ALA A 45 -5.22 3.44 4.64
C ALA A 45 -6.04 2.47 5.51
N ILE A 46 -5.36 1.58 6.22
CA ILE A 46 -5.99 0.70 7.20
C ILE A 46 -6.66 1.54 8.27
N LEU A 47 -5.93 2.49 8.87
CA LEU A 47 -6.47 3.50 9.77
C LEU A 47 -6.78 4.80 9.02
N THR A 48 -7.99 5.32 9.20
CA THR A 48 -8.41 6.63 8.66
C THR A 48 -8.18 7.78 9.65
N THR A 49 -7.43 7.53 10.71
CA THR A 49 -7.01 8.52 11.71
C THR A 49 -5.50 8.48 11.90
N TYR A 50 -4.93 9.58 12.39
CA TYR A 50 -3.52 9.62 12.75
C TYR A 50 -3.28 8.82 14.04
N PRO A 51 -2.38 7.81 14.05
CA PRO A 51 -2.20 6.94 15.20
C PRO A 51 -1.42 7.56 16.36
N GLY A 52 -0.73 8.67 16.13
CA GLY A 52 0.16 9.29 17.11
C GLY A 52 1.63 8.93 16.88
N VAL A 53 2.49 9.51 17.72
CA VAL A 53 3.94 9.30 17.68
C VAL A 53 4.30 8.02 18.44
N ASN A 54 5.32 7.31 18.00
CA ASN A 54 5.85 6.14 18.71
C ASN A 54 6.55 6.55 20.02
N SER A 55 6.83 5.57 20.89
CA SER A 55 7.45 5.80 22.20
C SER A 55 8.85 6.46 22.12
N LYS A 56 9.53 6.36 20.98
CA LYS A 56 10.85 6.95 20.74
C LYS A 56 10.79 8.38 20.19
N GLY A 57 9.60 8.86 19.80
CA GLY A 57 9.42 10.17 19.17
C GLY A 57 10.01 10.30 17.77
N THR A 58 10.35 9.17 17.12
CA THR A 58 11.07 9.11 15.84
C THR A 58 10.19 8.81 14.62
N GLY A 59 8.89 8.71 14.84
CA GLY A 59 7.93 8.39 13.76
C GLY A 59 6.56 8.02 14.32
N ASP A 60 5.67 7.64 13.45
CA ASP A 60 4.32 7.25 13.83
C ASP A 60 4.33 5.86 14.51
N ARG A 61 3.49 5.71 15.53
CA ARG A 61 3.29 4.39 16.12
C ARG A 61 2.50 3.48 15.16
N LEU A 62 2.69 2.18 15.30
CA LEU A 62 1.86 1.22 14.58
C LEU A 62 0.43 1.21 15.14
N PRO A 63 -0.59 0.97 14.29
CA PRO A 63 -1.94 0.72 14.75
C PRO A 63 -1.99 -0.49 15.69
N THR A 64 -2.86 -0.40 16.70
CA THR A 64 -3.14 -1.54 17.58
C THR A 64 -4.07 -2.55 16.88
N SER A 65 -4.10 -3.79 17.39
CA SER A 65 -5.03 -4.81 16.88
C SER A 65 -6.49 -4.37 16.97
N ILE A 66 -6.86 -3.66 18.04
CA ILE A 66 -8.22 -3.13 18.22
C ILE A 66 -8.54 -2.09 17.16
N GLU A 67 -7.64 -1.13 16.93
CA GLU A 67 -7.81 -0.11 15.89
C GLU A 67 -7.95 -0.73 14.50
N VAL A 68 -7.16 -1.76 14.19
CA VAL A 68 -7.28 -2.50 12.93
C VAL A 68 -8.66 -3.16 12.83
N GLN A 69 -9.08 -3.91 13.85
CA GLN A 69 -10.39 -4.60 13.87
C GLN A 69 -11.56 -3.62 13.69
N GLU A 70 -11.52 -2.46 14.31
CA GLU A 70 -12.54 -1.43 14.18
C GLU A 70 -12.62 -0.83 12.76
N ASN A 71 -11.49 -0.78 12.03
CA ASN A 71 -11.41 -0.22 10.68
C ASN A 71 -11.62 -1.26 9.56
N LEU A 72 -11.48 -2.55 9.83
CA LEU A 72 -11.62 -3.59 8.82
C LEU A 72 -12.97 -3.60 8.11
N PRO A 73 -14.14 -3.42 8.78
CA PRO A 73 -15.43 -3.41 8.09
C PRO A 73 -15.51 -2.32 7.02
N ARG A 74 -14.97 -1.14 7.30
CA ARG A 74 -14.88 -0.03 6.33
C ARG A 74 -14.01 -0.42 5.14
N LEU A 75 -12.84 -1.00 5.40
CA LEU A 75 -11.91 -1.39 4.34
C LEU A 75 -12.51 -2.50 3.46
N MET A 76 -13.14 -3.50 4.06
CA MET A 76 -13.82 -4.57 3.32
C MET A 76 -14.95 -4.03 2.44
N ASN A 77 -15.81 -3.14 2.97
CA ASN A 77 -16.85 -2.49 2.21
C ASN A 77 -16.28 -1.68 1.03
N LEU A 78 -15.19 -0.97 1.25
CA LEU A 78 -14.52 -0.22 0.18
C LEU A 78 -14.02 -1.16 -0.93
N ILE A 79 -13.32 -2.23 -0.59
CA ILE A 79 -12.83 -3.23 -1.56
C ILE A 79 -14.00 -3.84 -2.34
N GLN A 80 -15.06 -4.21 -1.65
CA GLN A 80 -16.24 -4.83 -2.25
C GLN A 80 -16.97 -3.88 -3.22
N ASN A 81 -17.09 -2.61 -2.86
CA ASN A 81 -17.75 -1.61 -3.69
C ASN A 81 -16.91 -1.19 -4.91
N LEU A 82 -15.59 -1.07 -4.74
CA LEU A 82 -14.68 -0.66 -5.80
C LEU A 82 -14.38 -1.80 -6.80
N GLN A 83 -14.37 -3.04 -6.33
CA GLN A 83 -13.94 -4.21 -7.09
C GLN A 83 -12.66 -3.92 -7.89
N PRO A 84 -11.55 -3.56 -7.22
CA PRO A 84 -10.35 -3.09 -7.89
C PRO A 84 -9.71 -4.20 -8.73
N GLN A 85 -9.10 -3.84 -9.86
CA GLN A 85 -8.32 -4.74 -10.71
C GLN A 85 -7.07 -5.28 -10.00
N ALA A 86 -6.53 -4.49 -9.07
CA ALA A 86 -5.48 -4.91 -8.16
C ALA A 86 -5.54 -4.12 -6.85
N ILE A 87 -5.08 -4.76 -5.77
CA ILE A 87 -4.85 -4.14 -4.46
C ILE A 87 -3.34 -4.04 -4.24
N VAL A 88 -2.89 -2.86 -3.84
CA VAL A 88 -1.48 -2.58 -3.62
C VAL A 88 -1.27 -2.16 -2.17
N PRO A 89 -0.93 -3.09 -1.26
CA PRO A 89 -0.53 -2.75 0.10
C PRO A 89 0.82 -2.06 0.08
N ILE A 90 0.92 -0.94 0.79
CA ILE A 90 2.12 -0.11 0.86
C ILE A 90 2.76 -0.25 2.24
N GLY A 91 3.96 -0.81 2.27
CA GLY A 91 4.72 -1.04 3.48
C GLY A 91 4.36 -2.34 4.21
N LYS A 92 5.25 -2.73 5.11
CA LYS A 92 5.19 -4.02 5.81
C LYS A 92 3.88 -4.21 6.58
N PHE A 93 3.45 -3.20 7.34
CA PHE A 93 2.24 -3.30 8.16
C PHE A 93 0.98 -3.54 7.31
N SER A 94 0.83 -2.83 6.20
CA SER A 94 -0.30 -3.02 5.28
C SER A 94 -0.29 -4.40 4.64
N MET A 95 0.91 -4.92 4.29
CA MET A 95 1.07 -6.28 3.79
C MET A 95 0.65 -7.31 4.84
N GLU A 96 1.17 -7.20 6.06
CA GLU A 96 0.86 -8.13 7.17
C GLU A 96 -0.63 -8.16 7.48
N THR A 97 -1.29 -7.01 7.46
CA THR A 97 -2.73 -6.90 7.68
C THR A 97 -3.51 -7.57 6.54
N LEU A 98 -3.17 -7.30 5.30
CA LEU A 98 -3.90 -7.82 4.14
C LEU A 98 -3.68 -9.33 3.93
N PHE A 99 -2.44 -9.80 4.13
CA PHE A 99 -2.10 -11.23 4.05
C PHE A 99 -2.44 -12.01 5.32
N GLN A 100 -2.88 -11.35 6.40
CA GLN A 100 -3.20 -11.94 7.69
C GLN A 100 -2.03 -12.78 8.24
N THR A 101 -0.82 -12.26 8.14
CA THR A 101 0.41 -12.88 8.59
C THR A 101 1.30 -11.88 9.31
N GLN A 102 2.35 -12.35 9.93
CA GLN A 102 3.32 -11.53 10.66
C GLN A 102 4.74 -11.79 10.16
N ASN A 103 5.65 -10.88 10.49
CA ASN A 103 7.08 -11.01 10.18
C ASN A 103 7.39 -11.19 8.69
N ILE A 104 6.67 -10.45 7.83
CA ILE A 104 6.92 -10.46 6.39
C ILE A 104 8.35 -9.98 6.12
N ASN A 105 9.07 -10.75 5.30
CA ASN A 105 10.28 -10.28 4.64
C ASN A 105 9.89 -9.68 3.29
N LEU A 106 10.12 -8.37 3.11
CA LEU A 106 9.74 -7.62 1.91
C LEU A 106 10.32 -8.21 0.61
N GLU A 107 11.51 -8.80 0.66
CA GLU A 107 12.14 -9.44 -0.50
C GLU A 107 11.33 -10.59 -1.09
N ASN A 108 10.52 -11.25 -0.27
CA ASN A 108 9.67 -12.36 -0.70
C ASN A 108 8.30 -11.92 -1.23
N TYR A 109 7.98 -10.64 -1.14
CA TYR A 109 6.66 -10.10 -1.50
C TYR A 109 6.72 -9.04 -2.59
N VAL A 110 7.67 -8.11 -2.51
CA VAL A 110 7.81 -7.03 -3.51
C VAL A 110 8.31 -7.62 -4.84
N GLY A 111 7.73 -7.17 -5.94
CA GLY A 111 8.05 -7.67 -7.27
C GLY A 111 7.27 -8.91 -7.68
N GLN A 112 6.27 -9.31 -6.91
CA GLN A 112 5.42 -10.47 -7.19
C GLN A 112 3.94 -10.08 -7.21
N THR A 113 3.14 -10.91 -7.88
CA THR A 113 1.68 -10.85 -7.87
C THR A 113 1.13 -12.05 -7.13
N PHE A 114 0.22 -11.79 -6.20
CA PHE A 114 -0.48 -12.81 -5.43
C PHE A 114 -1.96 -12.83 -5.80
N GLN A 115 -2.57 -14.00 -5.74
CA GLN A 115 -4.03 -14.17 -5.80
C GLN A 115 -4.50 -14.54 -4.41
N ILE A 116 -5.12 -13.61 -3.71
CA ILE A 116 -5.62 -13.85 -2.35
C ILE A 116 -7.07 -13.41 -2.19
N GLN A 117 -7.76 -14.04 -1.26
CA GLN A 117 -9.00 -13.59 -0.68
C GLN A 117 -8.63 -12.94 0.68
N PRO A 118 -8.50 -11.59 0.74
CA PRO A 118 -7.93 -10.94 1.92
C PRO A 118 -8.70 -11.22 3.19
N TYR A 119 -10.01 -11.35 3.06
CA TYR A 119 -10.93 -11.68 4.15
C TYR A 119 -12.04 -12.59 3.63
N GLN A 120 -12.44 -13.59 4.42
CA GLN A 120 -13.46 -14.58 4.01
C GLN A 120 -14.78 -13.93 3.58
N GLN A 121 -15.13 -12.80 4.18
CA GLN A 121 -16.35 -12.06 3.85
C GLN A 121 -16.38 -11.49 2.43
N LEU A 122 -15.21 -11.35 1.79
CA LEU A 122 -15.12 -10.77 0.44
C LEU A 122 -15.46 -11.75 -0.68
N ASN A 123 -15.69 -13.00 -0.46
CA ASN A 123 -16.11 -14.02 -1.46
C ASN A 123 -15.48 -13.89 -2.86
N HIS A 124 -14.30 -13.27 -2.94
CA HIS A 124 -13.60 -12.98 -4.19
C HIS A 124 -12.09 -12.98 -3.99
N TYR A 125 -11.36 -13.47 -4.99
CA TYR A 125 -9.90 -13.40 -5.04
C TYR A 125 -9.45 -12.14 -5.77
N TYR A 126 -8.55 -11.40 -5.17
CA TYR A 126 -7.97 -10.19 -5.74
C TYR A 126 -6.51 -10.39 -6.10
N LYS A 127 -6.07 -9.74 -7.17
CA LYS A 127 -4.64 -9.60 -7.45
C LYS A 127 -4.04 -8.62 -6.44
N VAL A 128 -2.98 -9.02 -5.76
CA VAL A 128 -2.27 -8.18 -4.78
C VAL A 128 -0.82 -8.03 -5.21
N ILE A 129 -0.36 -6.79 -5.32
CA ILE A 129 1.00 -6.43 -5.75
C ILE A 129 1.61 -5.52 -4.70
N PRO A 130 2.41 -6.05 -3.77
CA PRO A 130 2.97 -5.28 -2.66
C PRO A 130 4.01 -4.25 -3.10
N LEU A 131 4.00 -3.08 -2.43
CA LEU A 131 5.03 -2.04 -2.56
C LEU A 131 5.69 -1.76 -1.20
N PRO A 132 7.00 -1.45 -1.17
CA PRO A 132 7.64 -0.96 0.03
C PRO A 132 7.10 0.42 0.42
N HIS A 133 7.41 0.88 1.63
CA HIS A 133 6.99 2.21 2.05
C HIS A 133 7.77 3.31 1.29
N PRO A 134 7.09 4.33 0.74
CA PRO A 134 7.72 5.34 -0.11
C PRO A 134 8.42 6.47 0.64
N SER A 135 8.49 6.44 1.96
CA SER A 135 9.18 7.49 2.72
C SER A 135 10.68 7.47 2.46
N GLY A 136 11.31 8.64 2.47
CA GLY A 136 12.77 8.77 2.35
C GLY A 136 13.55 8.16 3.52
N LEU A 137 12.88 7.84 4.63
CA LEU A 137 13.48 7.15 5.78
C LEU A 137 13.57 5.64 5.59
N SER A 138 12.87 5.08 4.61
CA SER A 138 12.94 3.66 4.29
C SER A 138 14.25 3.35 3.58
N ARG A 139 15.14 2.64 4.25
CA ARG A 139 16.45 2.24 3.69
C ARG A 139 16.37 0.99 2.79
N TRP A 140 15.24 0.31 2.78
CA TRP A 140 15.07 -0.93 2.03
C TRP A 140 15.37 -0.74 0.53
N THR A 141 14.93 0.35 -0.06
CA THR A 141 15.13 0.66 -1.49
C THR A 141 16.56 1.07 -1.85
N TYR A 142 17.48 1.20 -0.90
CA TYR A 142 18.88 1.58 -1.18
C TYR A 142 19.72 0.43 -1.70
N GLN A 143 19.34 -0.82 -1.45
CA GLN A 143 20.03 -1.98 -1.95
C GLN A 143 19.67 -2.23 -3.43
N LYS A 144 20.66 -2.57 -4.25
CA LYS A 144 20.47 -2.73 -5.71
C LYS A 144 19.43 -3.80 -6.05
N ASN A 145 19.47 -4.97 -5.41
CA ASN A 145 18.50 -6.03 -5.61
C ASN A 145 17.07 -5.60 -5.21
N HIS A 146 16.92 -4.77 -4.18
CA HIS A 146 15.62 -4.24 -3.77
C HIS A 146 15.07 -3.21 -4.77
N GLN A 147 15.95 -2.44 -5.41
CA GLN A 147 15.53 -1.53 -6.50
C GLN A 147 14.99 -2.32 -7.70
N GLU A 148 15.60 -3.47 -8.02
CA GLU A 148 15.12 -4.36 -9.07
C GLU A 148 13.72 -4.90 -8.73
N LEU A 149 13.50 -5.37 -7.49
CA LEU A 149 12.19 -5.83 -7.02
C LEU A 149 11.14 -4.71 -7.05
N LEU A 150 11.50 -3.50 -6.64
CA LEU A 150 10.62 -2.34 -6.74
C LEU A 150 10.24 -2.05 -8.19
N ASN A 151 11.20 -2.06 -9.11
CA ASN A 151 10.92 -1.84 -10.53
C ASN A 151 9.99 -2.90 -11.11
N GLN A 152 10.19 -4.17 -10.76
CA GLN A 152 9.28 -5.26 -11.13
C GLN A 152 7.86 -5.01 -10.60
N ALA A 153 7.72 -4.62 -9.34
CA ALA A 153 6.41 -4.30 -8.76
C ALA A 153 5.71 -3.16 -9.51
N LEU A 154 6.46 -2.10 -9.86
CA LEU A 154 5.91 -0.95 -10.58
C LEU A 154 5.45 -1.32 -12.01
N GLU A 155 6.18 -2.17 -12.72
CA GLU A 155 5.75 -2.67 -14.04
C GLU A 155 4.51 -3.56 -13.92
N LEU A 156 4.46 -4.46 -12.93
CA LEU A 156 3.28 -5.30 -12.67
C LEU A 156 2.04 -4.45 -12.36
N ILE A 157 2.19 -3.36 -11.61
CA ILE A 157 1.10 -2.43 -11.32
C ILE A 157 0.69 -1.66 -12.58
N LYS A 158 1.65 -1.20 -13.37
CA LYS A 158 1.42 -0.49 -14.62
C LYS A 158 0.58 -1.32 -15.59
N GLU A 159 0.87 -2.62 -15.73
CA GLU A 159 0.09 -3.53 -16.56
C GLU A 159 -1.40 -3.54 -16.14
N ARG A 160 -1.70 -3.42 -14.85
CA ARG A 160 -3.08 -3.40 -14.34
C ARG A 160 -3.85 -2.10 -14.65
N PHE A 161 -3.16 -1.05 -15.06
CA PHE A 161 -3.83 0.18 -15.54
C PHE A 161 -4.21 0.09 -17.03
N ILE A 162 -3.59 -0.82 -17.77
CA ILE A 162 -3.75 -0.96 -19.22
C ILE A 162 -4.79 -2.04 -19.56
N ASP A 163 -4.96 -3.03 -18.70
CA ASP A 163 -5.99 -4.08 -18.82
C ASP A 163 -7.40 -3.52 -18.52
#